data_3ece79581d94c4f03bea378c1b2fd03d
#
_entry.id   3ece79581d94c4f03bea378c1b2fd03d
#
_cell.length_a   1.000
_cell.length_b   1.000
_cell.length_c   1.000
_cell.angle_alpha   90.00
_cell.angle_beta   90.00
_cell.angle_gamma   90.00
#
_symmetry.space_group_name_H-M   'P 1'
#
loop_
_entity.id
_entity.type
_entity.pdbx_description
1 polymer ?
#
loop_
_entity_poly.entity_id
_entity_poly.type
_entity_poly.pdbx_seq_one_letter_code
_entity_poly.pdbx_strand_id
1 'polypeptide(L)'
;MDSRCNYKIPVQILLFIVIFLAILVPVSYMVRTNGDVKDRFAGFYAEKKDSLDVVMIGSSPVFPYYAAPKLWGETGIAMYPLSSNVQRPAAMRYLVDEAEKTQSPSLYIFEMRMFTMEEKGLMDNMAYTRGVTDNLRYSPLRVKAIRGLVPEDDEEGRLSYYFDIMKYHTNWKMLVLPSEWANMFYSNSHPLKGYTFRDEVGPQPRPACGGDKGILAMPKEQEAYLRELIACLQEGKKEALFIVSPYGESPKEQRMFNYMREIIEQSGYSFLNMNDYYDEIGIVFEEDFADYGSHTNAVGAEKCTDFLEKYL
;
A
#
# COMPACT_ATOMS: atom_id res chain seq x y z
N MET A 1 -23.25 -59.90 -0.82
CA MET A 1 -22.40 -58.87 -1.43
C MET A 1 -22.30 -57.73 -0.46
N ASP A 2 -21.18 -57.67 0.22
CA ASP A 2 -20.96 -56.74 1.37
C ASP A 2 -20.58 -55.34 0.79
N SER A 3 -21.58 -54.47 0.71
CA SER A 3 -21.41 -53.07 0.24
C SER A 3 -20.92 -52.19 1.40
N ARG A 4 -19.84 -52.57 2.06
CA ARG A 4 -19.12 -51.62 2.90
C ARG A 4 -18.44 -50.64 1.99
N CYS A 5 -19.14 -49.53 1.72
CA CYS A 5 -18.60 -48.39 1.01
C CYS A 5 -17.26 -48.05 1.66
N ASN A 6 -16.18 -48.15 0.86
CA ASN A 6 -14.81 -48.06 1.39
C ASN A 6 -14.48 -46.60 1.66
N TYR A 7 -15.03 -46.01 2.73
CA TYR A 7 -14.82 -44.60 3.16
C TYR A 7 -13.34 -44.29 3.47
N LYS A 8 -12.48 -45.30 3.56
CA LYS A 8 -11.06 -45.10 3.86
C LYS A 8 -10.34 -44.31 2.77
N ILE A 9 -10.61 -44.62 1.49
CA ILE A 9 -9.95 -43.95 0.36
C ILE A 9 -10.29 -42.46 0.29
N PRO A 10 -11.56 -42.04 0.27
CA PRO A 10 -11.88 -40.60 0.26
C PRO A 10 -11.37 -39.87 1.50
N VAL A 11 -11.36 -40.48 2.68
CA VAL A 11 -10.77 -39.87 3.89
C VAL A 11 -9.26 -39.74 3.76
N GLN A 12 -8.57 -40.71 3.21
CA GLN A 12 -7.11 -40.63 2.98
C GLN A 12 -6.76 -39.53 1.94
N ILE A 13 -7.54 -39.42 0.87
CA ILE A 13 -7.37 -38.33 -0.14
C ILE A 13 -7.58 -36.98 0.52
N LEU A 14 -8.65 -36.82 1.28
CA LEU A 14 -8.93 -35.55 1.99
C LEU A 14 -7.80 -35.19 2.95
N LEU A 15 -7.34 -36.18 3.76
CA LEU A 15 -6.24 -35.98 4.70
C LEU A 15 -4.93 -35.56 3.94
N PHE A 16 -4.63 -36.27 2.84
CA PHE A 16 -3.48 -35.89 2.01
C PHE A 16 -3.58 -34.45 1.50
N ILE A 17 -4.75 -34.05 0.96
CA ILE A 17 -4.96 -32.68 0.47
C ILE A 17 -4.77 -31.67 1.61
N VAL A 18 -5.33 -31.92 2.78
CA VAL A 18 -5.21 -31.03 3.95
C VAL A 18 -3.73 -30.89 4.37
N ILE A 19 -3.01 -31.99 4.50
CA ILE A 19 -1.57 -31.96 4.86
C ILE A 19 -0.76 -31.25 3.79
N PHE A 20 -1.03 -31.55 2.51
CA PHE A 20 -0.34 -30.92 1.39
C PHE A 20 -0.54 -29.40 1.41
N LEU A 21 -1.76 -28.91 1.58
CA LEU A 21 -2.05 -27.49 1.67
C LEU A 21 -1.45 -26.84 2.92
N ALA A 22 -1.49 -27.56 4.06
CA ALA A 22 -0.88 -27.10 5.30
C ALA A 22 0.64 -26.91 5.21
N ILE A 23 1.31 -27.58 4.28
CA ILE A 23 2.73 -27.38 3.99
C ILE A 23 2.92 -26.35 2.85
N LEU A 24 2.16 -26.48 1.76
CA LEU A 24 2.33 -25.66 0.56
C LEU A 24 2.10 -24.17 0.85
N VAL A 25 1.07 -23.83 1.63
CA VAL A 25 0.72 -22.43 1.93
C VAL A 25 1.84 -21.72 2.71
N PRO A 26 2.32 -22.26 3.85
CA PRO A 26 3.46 -21.68 4.56
C PRO A 26 4.71 -21.56 3.70
N VAL A 27 5.10 -22.62 3.00
CA VAL A 27 6.28 -22.62 2.12
C VAL A 27 6.14 -21.56 1.02
N SER A 28 4.98 -21.49 0.38
CA SER A 28 4.73 -20.46 -0.65
C SER A 28 4.85 -19.05 -0.11
N TYR A 29 4.33 -18.78 1.08
CA TYR A 29 4.47 -17.47 1.74
C TYR A 29 5.93 -17.14 2.06
N MET A 30 6.65 -18.10 2.65
CA MET A 30 8.02 -17.86 3.13
C MET A 30 9.01 -17.61 1.99
N VAL A 31 8.85 -18.25 0.83
CA VAL A 31 9.73 -18.05 -0.32
C VAL A 31 9.50 -16.72 -1.07
N ARG A 32 8.41 -15.98 -0.77
CA ARG A 32 8.20 -14.63 -1.36
C ARG A 32 9.34 -13.68 -0.96
N THR A 33 9.77 -12.85 -1.88
CA THR A 33 10.82 -11.85 -1.66
C THR A 33 10.37 -10.48 -2.17
N ASN A 34 9.56 -9.81 -1.36
CA ASN A 34 9.14 -8.44 -1.65
C ASN A 34 9.81 -7.41 -0.72
N GLY A 35 10.96 -7.78 -0.12
CA GLY A 35 11.75 -6.90 0.73
C GLY A 35 10.94 -6.26 1.86
N ASP A 36 11.13 -4.95 2.04
CA ASP A 36 10.46 -4.12 3.05
C ASP A 36 8.93 -4.07 2.91
N VAL A 37 8.40 -4.29 1.71
CA VAL A 37 6.94 -4.36 1.49
C VAL A 37 6.35 -5.56 2.22
N LYS A 38 6.99 -6.73 2.14
CA LYS A 38 6.54 -7.93 2.86
C LYS A 38 6.56 -7.71 4.37
N ASP A 39 7.63 -7.12 4.89
CA ASP A 39 7.77 -6.84 6.32
C ASP A 39 6.73 -5.81 6.79
N ARG A 40 6.43 -4.80 5.98
CA ARG A 40 5.40 -3.80 6.26
C ARG A 40 4.00 -4.41 6.32
N PHE A 41 3.64 -5.26 5.35
CA PHE A 41 2.35 -5.95 5.36
C PHE A 41 2.25 -6.96 6.52
N ALA A 42 3.31 -7.73 6.77
CA ALA A 42 3.34 -8.66 7.91
C ALA A 42 3.21 -7.92 9.25
N GLY A 43 3.90 -6.78 9.38
CA GLY A 43 3.81 -5.90 10.54
C GLY A 43 2.41 -5.33 10.73
N PHE A 44 1.73 -4.92 9.64
CA PHE A 44 0.32 -4.48 9.71
C PHE A 44 -0.58 -5.58 10.26
N TYR A 45 -0.41 -6.80 9.78
CA TYR A 45 -1.21 -7.94 10.27
C TYR A 45 -0.86 -8.36 11.71
N ALA A 46 0.32 -7.99 12.21
CA ALA A 46 0.73 -8.21 13.58
C ALA A 46 0.19 -7.15 14.56
N GLU A 47 -0.38 -6.04 14.06
CA GLU A 47 -1.04 -5.07 14.93
C GLU A 47 -2.25 -5.69 15.63
N LYS A 48 -2.50 -5.25 16.85
CA LYS A 48 -3.69 -5.70 17.59
C LYS A 48 -4.95 -5.31 16.81
N LYS A 49 -5.96 -6.15 16.91
CA LYS A 49 -7.26 -5.85 16.28
C LYS A 49 -7.79 -4.50 16.80
N ASP A 50 -8.29 -3.67 15.87
CA ASP A 50 -8.91 -2.36 16.13
C ASP A 50 -8.03 -1.43 17.00
N SER A 51 -6.70 -1.43 16.73
CA SER A 51 -5.73 -0.60 17.46
C SER A 51 -5.13 0.54 16.65
N LEU A 52 -5.51 0.69 15.39
CA LEU A 52 -5.05 1.75 14.53
C LEU A 52 -6.14 2.82 14.36
N ASP A 53 -5.78 4.07 14.61
CA ASP A 53 -6.67 5.22 14.41
C ASP A 53 -6.66 5.68 12.96
N VAL A 54 -5.48 5.58 12.29
CA VAL A 54 -5.26 6.02 10.92
C VAL A 54 -4.59 4.92 10.11
N VAL A 55 -5.15 4.61 8.93
CA VAL A 55 -4.49 3.76 7.93
C VAL A 55 -4.21 4.60 6.69
N MET A 56 -2.91 4.69 6.31
CA MET A 56 -2.49 5.37 5.10
C MET A 56 -2.32 4.38 3.96
N ILE A 57 -2.91 4.67 2.81
CA ILE A 57 -2.85 3.83 1.62
C ILE A 57 -2.30 4.66 0.46
N GLY A 58 -1.31 4.14 -0.22
CA GLY A 58 -0.67 4.82 -1.34
C GLY A 58 0.57 4.12 -1.83
N SER A 59 1.37 4.85 -2.58
CA SER A 59 2.64 4.37 -3.09
C SER A 59 3.81 4.68 -2.15
N SER A 60 5.04 4.66 -2.66
CA SER A 60 6.24 4.98 -1.90
C SER A 60 6.24 6.35 -1.19
N PRO A 61 5.51 7.40 -1.64
CA PRO A 61 5.39 8.63 -0.86
C PRO A 61 4.63 8.51 0.48
N VAL A 62 4.25 7.33 0.92
CA VAL A 62 3.59 7.11 2.21
C VAL A 62 4.60 6.75 3.29
N PHE A 63 5.36 5.67 3.09
CA PHE A 63 6.13 5.06 4.17
C PHE A 63 7.45 5.77 4.55
N PRO A 64 8.15 6.55 3.69
CA PRO A 64 9.26 7.38 4.14
C PRO A 64 8.87 8.82 4.51
N TYR A 65 7.61 9.23 4.29
CA TYR A 65 7.18 10.61 4.50
C TYR A 65 6.56 10.87 5.86
N TYR A 66 6.03 9.83 6.52
CA TYR A 66 5.26 10.01 7.74
C TYR A 66 5.78 9.10 8.84
N ALA A 67 6.44 9.71 9.82
CA ALA A 67 7.05 9.02 10.95
C ALA A 67 5.99 8.58 11.98
N ALA A 68 5.33 7.45 11.73
CA ALA A 68 4.29 6.91 12.61
C ALA A 68 4.71 6.82 14.10
N PRO A 69 5.96 6.43 14.46
CA PRO A 69 6.40 6.43 15.86
C PRO A 69 6.45 7.84 16.49
N LYS A 70 6.82 8.87 15.70
CA LYS A 70 6.82 10.28 16.16
C LYS A 70 5.40 10.74 16.44
N LEU A 71 4.49 10.56 15.48
CA LEU A 71 3.09 10.93 15.63
C LEU A 71 2.47 10.29 16.88
N TRP A 72 2.70 8.99 17.09
CA TRP A 72 2.26 8.31 18.31
C TRP A 72 2.83 8.94 19.59
N GLY A 73 4.13 9.24 19.60
CA GLY A 73 4.82 9.81 20.76
C GLY A 73 4.29 11.19 21.17
N GLU A 74 3.83 11.98 20.21
CA GLU A 74 3.38 13.36 20.44
C GLU A 74 1.87 13.46 20.68
N THR A 75 1.08 12.65 19.97
CA THR A 75 -0.39 12.77 19.98
C THR A 75 -1.12 11.56 20.54
N GLY A 76 -0.48 10.41 20.60
CA GLY A 76 -1.14 9.14 20.89
C GLY A 76 -1.93 8.55 19.71
N ILE A 77 -1.90 9.16 18.51
CA ILE A 77 -2.59 8.66 17.31
C ILE A 77 -1.79 7.51 16.70
N ALA A 78 -2.40 6.35 16.63
CA ALA A 78 -1.80 5.15 16.03
C ALA A 78 -2.03 5.14 14.51
N MET A 79 -0.98 5.45 13.74
CA MET A 79 -1.00 5.45 12.29
C MET A 79 -0.19 4.30 11.72
N TYR A 80 -0.65 3.72 10.60
CA TYR A 80 0.10 2.68 9.88
C TYR A 80 0.03 2.87 8.36
N PRO A 81 1.19 2.89 7.64
CA PRO A 81 1.25 2.94 6.18
C PRO A 81 1.06 1.53 5.59
N LEU A 82 -0.13 1.24 5.09
CA LEU A 82 -0.43 0.01 4.32
C LEU A 82 -0.20 0.29 2.83
N SER A 83 1.05 0.21 2.41
CA SER A 83 1.49 0.70 1.10
C SER A 83 2.59 -0.15 0.48
N SER A 84 2.76 -0.05 -0.84
CA SER A 84 3.82 -0.71 -1.61
C SER A 84 4.49 0.25 -2.59
N ASN A 85 5.63 -0.18 -3.17
CA ASN A 85 6.35 0.64 -4.15
C ASN A 85 5.53 0.77 -5.45
N VAL A 86 5.45 1.98 -6.00
CA VAL A 86 4.70 2.29 -7.23
C VAL A 86 3.31 1.62 -7.23
N GLN A 87 2.63 1.72 -6.09
CA GLN A 87 1.33 1.08 -5.90
C GLN A 87 0.29 1.68 -6.85
N ARG A 88 -0.29 0.83 -7.69
CA ARG A 88 -1.33 1.25 -8.63
C ARG A 88 -2.59 1.72 -7.88
N PRO A 89 -3.22 2.84 -8.32
CA PRO A 89 -4.49 3.30 -7.77
C PRO A 89 -5.58 2.23 -7.73
N ALA A 90 -5.66 1.39 -8.77
CA ALA A 90 -6.58 0.24 -8.83
C ALA A 90 -6.51 -0.69 -7.61
N ALA A 91 -5.37 -0.72 -6.89
CA ALA A 91 -5.18 -1.59 -5.73
C ALA A 91 -5.79 -1.01 -4.44
N MET A 92 -6.03 0.29 -4.36
CA MET A 92 -6.38 0.97 -3.10
C MET A 92 -7.67 0.44 -2.46
N ARG A 93 -8.72 0.22 -3.27
CA ARG A 93 -9.98 -0.36 -2.77
C ARG A 93 -9.79 -1.73 -2.11
N TYR A 94 -8.90 -2.56 -2.67
CA TYR A 94 -8.63 -3.89 -2.09
C TYR A 94 -7.85 -3.79 -0.77
N LEU A 95 -7.05 -2.74 -0.60
CA LEU A 95 -6.34 -2.48 0.65
C LEU A 95 -7.27 -1.93 1.73
N VAL A 96 -8.30 -1.16 1.38
CA VAL A 96 -9.39 -0.81 2.31
C VAL A 96 -10.09 -2.10 2.79
N ASP A 97 -10.57 -2.93 1.85
CA ASP A 97 -11.21 -4.21 2.16
C ASP A 97 -10.30 -5.14 3.02
N GLU A 98 -8.98 -5.10 2.80
CA GLU A 98 -8.02 -5.90 3.57
C GLU A 98 -7.82 -5.35 4.98
N ALA A 99 -7.70 -4.03 5.12
CA ALA A 99 -7.56 -3.38 6.42
C ALA A 99 -8.77 -3.64 7.32
N GLU A 100 -9.96 -3.56 6.77
CA GLU A 100 -11.24 -3.80 7.48
C GLU A 100 -11.37 -5.21 8.09
N LYS A 101 -10.55 -6.17 7.69
CA LYS A 101 -10.56 -7.51 8.29
C LYS A 101 -10.06 -7.52 9.73
N THR A 102 -9.20 -6.57 10.08
CA THR A 102 -8.53 -6.55 11.40
C THR A 102 -8.53 -5.19 12.07
N GLN A 103 -8.80 -4.13 11.34
CA GLN A 103 -8.78 -2.77 11.83
C GLN A 103 -10.09 -2.05 11.50
N SER A 104 -10.44 -1.06 12.30
CA SER A 104 -11.59 -0.17 12.10
C SER A 104 -11.13 1.28 12.31
N PRO A 105 -10.23 1.79 11.43
CA PRO A 105 -9.64 3.11 11.64
C PRO A 105 -10.71 4.19 11.59
N SER A 106 -10.52 5.25 12.36
CA SER A 106 -11.37 6.44 12.32
C SER A 106 -11.14 7.28 11.06
N LEU A 107 -9.95 7.15 10.44
CA LEU A 107 -9.58 7.90 9.25
C LEU A 107 -8.74 7.04 8.30
N TYR A 108 -9.09 7.07 7.02
CA TYR A 108 -8.21 6.63 5.94
C TYR A 108 -7.51 7.84 5.31
N ILE A 109 -6.21 7.71 5.00
CA ILE A 109 -5.48 8.72 4.24
C ILE A 109 -5.02 8.08 2.93
N PHE A 110 -5.35 8.71 1.80
CA PHE A 110 -4.97 8.24 0.47
C PHE A 110 -3.96 9.19 -0.16
N GLU A 111 -2.80 8.66 -0.50
CA GLU A 111 -1.77 9.41 -1.22
C GLU A 111 -2.01 9.31 -2.74
N MET A 112 -2.06 10.45 -3.44
CA MET A 112 -2.64 10.60 -4.76
C MET A 112 -1.64 10.67 -5.92
N ARG A 113 -0.34 10.66 -5.66
CA ARG A 113 0.70 10.88 -6.68
C ARG A 113 0.58 9.92 -7.88
N MET A 114 0.29 8.65 -7.66
CA MET A 114 0.20 7.67 -8.74
C MET A 114 -1.01 7.86 -9.66
N PHE A 115 -2.00 8.64 -9.27
CA PHE A 115 -3.14 8.97 -10.12
C PHE A 115 -2.79 9.91 -11.30
N THR A 116 -1.60 10.52 -11.32
CA THR A 116 -1.11 11.32 -12.45
C THR A 116 -0.51 10.47 -13.57
N MET A 117 -0.27 9.18 -13.32
CA MET A 117 0.40 8.28 -14.26
C MET A 117 -0.60 7.48 -15.09
N GLU A 118 -0.26 7.23 -16.35
CA GLU A 118 -1.03 6.32 -17.21
C GLU A 118 -1.00 4.89 -16.65
N GLU A 119 -2.15 4.21 -16.64
CA GLU A 119 -2.27 2.84 -16.13
C GLU A 119 -1.33 1.88 -16.85
N LYS A 120 -1.19 2.03 -18.17
CA LYS A 120 -0.26 1.21 -18.96
C LYS A 120 1.17 1.32 -18.44
N GLY A 121 1.66 2.52 -18.14
CA GLY A 121 3.01 2.72 -17.60
C GLY A 121 3.20 2.09 -16.21
N LEU A 122 2.16 2.09 -15.38
CA LEU A 122 2.18 1.42 -14.08
C LEU A 122 2.16 -0.11 -14.22
N MET A 123 1.64 -0.64 -15.33
CA MET A 123 1.58 -2.07 -15.64
C MET A 123 2.82 -2.59 -16.38
N ASP A 124 3.68 -1.74 -16.92
CA ASP A 124 4.90 -2.16 -17.62
C ASP A 124 5.84 -3.01 -16.71
N ASN A 125 5.69 -2.87 -15.40
CA ASN A 125 6.40 -3.70 -14.43
C ASN A 125 5.41 -4.33 -13.43
N MET A 126 4.97 -5.54 -13.72
CA MET A 126 4.03 -6.29 -12.88
C MET A 126 4.55 -6.62 -11.47
N ALA A 127 5.85 -6.41 -11.18
CA ALA A 127 6.38 -6.51 -9.83
C ALA A 127 5.70 -5.51 -8.85
N TYR A 128 5.24 -4.37 -9.35
CA TYR A 128 4.47 -3.40 -8.56
C TYR A 128 3.08 -3.95 -8.17
N THR A 129 2.42 -4.64 -9.10
CA THR A 129 1.14 -5.34 -8.79
C THR A 129 1.37 -6.47 -7.78
N ARG A 130 2.49 -7.21 -7.91
CA ARG A 130 2.88 -8.25 -6.96
C ARG A 130 3.19 -7.68 -5.57
N GLY A 131 3.70 -6.46 -5.47
CA GLY A 131 3.89 -5.77 -4.20
C GLY A 131 2.62 -5.74 -3.34
N VAL A 132 1.44 -5.68 -3.97
CA VAL A 132 0.15 -5.79 -3.28
C VAL A 132 -0.34 -7.23 -3.24
N THR A 133 -0.56 -7.86 -4.40
CA THR A 133 -1.26 -9.16 -4.49
C THR A 133 -0.57 -10.27 -3.72
N ASP A 134 0.77 -10.30 -3.70
CA ASP A 134 1.52 -11.32 -2.98
C ASP A 134 1.49 -11.10 -1.46
N ASN A 135 1.31 -9.84 -1.01
CA ASN A 135 1.30 -9.51 0.40
C ASN A 135 -0.10 -9.52 1.03
N LEU A 136 -1.18 -9.58 0.24
CA LEU A 136 -2.51 -9.86 0.78
C LEU A 136 -2.56 -11.26 1.40
N ARG A 137 -3.32 -11.41 2.50
CA ARG A 137 -3.57 -12.73 3.12
C ARG A 137 -4.25 -13.67 2.14
N TYR A 138 -3.94 -14.96 2.23
CA TYR A 138 -4.67 -16.01 1.49
C TYR A 138 -6.14 -15.98 1.87
N SER A 139 -6.97 -15.49 0.96
CA SER A 139 -8.38 -15.24 1.21
C SER A 139 -9.15 -15.06 -0.11
N PRO A 140 -10.49 -15.12 -0.09
CA PRO A 140 -11.30 -14.76 -1.26
C PRO A 140 -11.03 -13.35 -1.78
N LEU A 141 -10.69 -12.40 -0.91
CA LEU A 141 -10.33 -11.04 -1.30
C LEU A 141 -9.04 -11.02 -2.13
N ARG A 142 -8.01 -11.78 -1.75
CA ARG A 142 -6.79 -11.91 -2.56
C ARG A 142 -7.10 -12.45 -3.96
N VAL A 143 -7.97 -13.45 -4.07
CA VAL A 143 -8.41 -13.97 -5.36
C VAL A 143 -9.13 -12.90 -6.18
N LYS A 144 -10.01 -12.10 -5.55
CA LYS A 144 -10.70 -10.98 -6.19
C LYS A 144 -9.71 -9.91 -6.65
N ALA A 145 -8.73 -9.56 -5.81
CA ALA A 145 -7.67 -8.59 -6.14
C ALA A 145 -6.81 -9.06 -7.32
N ILE A 146 -6.36 -10.32 -7.33
CA ILE A 146 -5.60 -10.88 -8.45
C ILE A 146 -6.40 -10.79 -9.74
N ARG A 147 -7.68 -11.16 -9.72
CA ARG A 147 -8.55 -11.09 -10.92
C ARG A 147 -8.75 -9.67 -11.43
N GLY A 148 -8.80 -8.69 -10.53
CA GLY A 148 -9.02 -7.29 -10.89
C GLY A 148 -7.74 -6.54 -11.26
N LEU A 149 -6.58 -6.96 -10.75
CA LEU A 149 -5.31 -6.25 -10.93
C LEU A 149 -4.38 -6.89 -11.97
N VAL A 150 -4.53 -8.19 -12.22
CA VAL A 150 -3.66 -8.94 -13.14
C VAL A 150 -4.43 -9.22 -14.44
N PRO A 151 -3.94 -8.77 -15.60
CA PRO A 151 -4.54 -9.08 -16.89
C PRO A 151 -4.65 -10.60 -17.15
N GLU A 152 -5.56 -11.00 -18.01
CA GLU A 152 -5.71 -12.43 -18.37
C GLU A 152 -4.55 -12.95 -19.21
N ASP A 153 -3.97 -12.05 -20.00
CA ASP A 153 -2.84 -12.27 -20.89
C ASP A 153 -1.49 -11.91 -20.27
N ASP A 154 -1.42 -11.75 -18.94
CA ASP A 154 -0.16 -11.53 -18.22
C ASP A 154 0.85 -12.63 -18.51
N GLU A 155 2.10 -12.27 -18.87
CA GLU A 155 3.15 -13.21 -19.30
C GLU A 155 3.48 -14.29 -18.26
N GLU A 156 3.44 -13.94 -16.97
CA GLU A 156 3.66 -14.90 -15.88
C GLU A 156 2.40 -15.74 -15.60
N GLY A 157 1.26 -15.34 -16.12
CA GLY A 157 -0.05 -15.95 -15.92
C GLY A 157 -0.60 -15.83 -14.50
N ARG A 158 -1.90 -15.64 -14.36
CA ARG A 158 -2.58 -15.50 -13.06
C ARG A 158 -2.31 -16.64 -12.07
N LEU A 159 -1.97 -17.86 -12.56
CA LEU A 159 -1.66 -19.00 -11.69
C LEU A 159 -0.44 -18.75 -10.81
N SER A 160 0.56 -18.01 -11.31
CA SER A 160 1.75 -17.66 -10.54
C SER A 160 1.45 -16.70 -9.38
N TYR A 161 0.35 -15.96 -9.45
CA TYR A 161 -0.14 -15.09 -8.36
C TYR A 161 -0.99 -15.84 -7.34
N TYR A 162 -1.70 -16.89 -7.75
CA TYR A 162 -2.42 -17.75 -6.80
C TYR A 162 -1.47 -18.70 -6.05
N PHE A 163 -0.44 -19.19 -6.74
CA PHE A 163 0.53 -20.14 -6.22
C PHE A 163 1.93 -19.54 -6.26
N ASP A 164 2.29 -18.77 -5.26
CA ASP A 164 3.55 -18.02 -5.17
C ASP A 164 4.78 -18.90 -5.39
N ILE A 165 4.72 -20.18 -5.04
CA ILE A 165 5.79 -21.13 -5.25
C ILE A 165 6.19 -21.25 -6.74
N MET A 166 5.27 -21.01 -7.66
CA MET A 166 5.57 -21.00 -9.10
C MET A 166 6.56 -19.90 -9.48
N LYS A 167 6.46 -18.74 -8.84
CA LYS A 167 7.35 -17.59 -9.05
C LYS A 167 8.62 -17.69 -8.21
N TYR A 168 8.50 -18.07 -6.95
CA TYR A 168 9.55 -17.89 -5.94
C TYR A 168 10.24 -19.18 -5.51
N HIS A 169 10.02 -20.32 -6.18
CA HIS A 169 10.57 -21.63 -5.81
C HIS A 169 12.09 -21.67 -5.64
N THR A 170 12.83 -20.75 -6.30
CA THR A 170 14.30 -20.66 -6.19
C THR A 170 14.76 -20.07 -4.86
N ASN A 171 13.86 -19.42 -4.10
CA ASN A 171 14.17 -18.73 -2.86
C ASN A 171 14.08 -19.64 -1.62
N TRP A 172 14.32 -20.94 -1.78
CA TRP A 172 14.22 -21.93 -0.70
C TRP A 172 15.05 -21.57 0.56
N LYS A 173 16.09 -20.74 0.42
CA LYS A 173 16.89 -20.25 1.56
C LYS A 173 16.09 -19.44 2.56
N MET A 174 14.97 -18.86 2.18
CA MET A 174 14.07 -18.15 3.08
C MET A 174 13.44 -19.06 4.15
N LEU A 175 13.30 -20.35 3.87
CA LEU A 175 12.70 -21.33 4.77
C LEU A 175 13.48 -21.51 6.09
N VAL A 176 14.76 -21.14 6.12
CA VAL A 176 15.62 -21.27 7.32
C VAL A 176 15.73 -19.96 8.11
N LEU A 177 15.10 -18.87 7.67
CA LEU A 177 15.15 -17.58 8.35
C LEU A 177 14.05 -17.48 9.42
N PRO A 178 14.39 -17.28 10.72
CA PRO A 178 13.38 -17.16 11.79
C PRO A 178 12.41 -15.99 11.57
N SER A 179 12.85 -14.87 10.95
CA SER A 179 12.01 -13.74 10.63
C SER A 179 10.88 -14.10 9.68
N GLU A 180 11.14 -14.98 8.70
CA GLU A 180 10.12 -15.42 7.74
C GLU A 180 9.03 -16.26 8.39
N TRP A 181 9.38 -17.09 9.37
CA TRP A 181 8.41 -17.82 10.19
C TRP A 181 7.57 -16.87 11.05
N ALA A 182 8.20 -15.87 11.66
CA ALA A 182 7.47 -14.84 12.42
C ALA A 182 6.51 -14.05 11.54
N ASN A 183 6.94 -13.65 10.35
CA ASN A 183 6.09 -12.95 9.38
C ASN A 183 4.92 -13.81 8.92
N MET A 184 5.16 -15.10 8.68
CA MET A 184 4.11 -16.03 8.26
C MET A 184 2.99 -16.17 9.31
N PHE A 185 3.33 -16.15 10.60
CA PHE A 185 2.38 -16.17 11.69
C PHE A 185 1.90 -14.79 12.14
N TYR A 186 2.31 -13.71 11.43
CA TYR A 186 1.99 -12.33 11.78
C TYR A 186 2.30 -11.97 13.24
N SER A 187 3.40 -12.51 13.74
CA SER A 187 3.87 -12.30 15.13
C SER A 187 5.02 -11.29 15.23
N ASN A 188 5.47 -10.77 14.09
CA ASN A 188 6.57 -9.84 14.00
C ASN A 188 6.05 -8.42 13.73
N SER A 189 5.85 -7.65 14.79
CA SER A 189 5.49 -6.23 14.64
C SER A 189 6.59 -5.46 13.96
N HIS A 190 6.24 -4.58 13.02
CA HIS A 190 7.21 -3.72 12.36
C HIS A 190 7.79 -2.72 13.37
N PRO A 191 9.14 -2.61 13.53
CA PRO A 191 9.76 -1.84 14.59
C PRO A 191 9.43 -0.34 14.54
N LEU A 192 9.22 0.20 13.34
CA LEU A 192 8.85 1.59 13.10
C LEU A 192 7.39 1.74 12.62
N LYS A 193 6.51 0.78 12.93
CA LYS A 193 5.09 0.84 12.54
C LYS A 193 4.88 1.11 11.04
N GLY A 194 5.66 0.45 10.19
CA GLY A 194 5.61 0.57 8.74
C GLY A 194 6.36 1.78 8.16
N TYR A 195 6.83 2.70 8.97
CA TYR A 195 7.69 3.80 8.53
C TYR A 195 9.06 3.29 8.09
N THR A 196 9.59 3.81 6.99
CA THR A 196 10.93 3.52 6.48
C THR A 196 11.85 4.70 6.74
N PHE A 197 12.74 4.55 7.70
CA PHE A 197 13.76 5.56 8.01
C PHE A 197 14.79 5.66 6.89
N ARG A 198 15.13 6.89 6.49
CA ARG A 198 16.18 7.22 5.53
C ARG A 198 17.01 8.39 6.08
N ASP A 199 18.33 8.29 6.02
CA ASP A 199 19.27 9.31 6.46
C ASP A 199 20.12 9.91 5.33
N GLU A 200 19.94 9.39 4.10
CA GLU A 200 20.62 9.92 2.93
C GLU A 200 20.12 11.33 2.58
N VAL A 201 20.94 12.09 1.88
CA VAL A 201 20.59 13.40 1.31
C VAL A 201 20.85 13.38 -0.18
N GLY A 202 19.79 13.53 -0.97
CA GLY A 202 19.83 13.67 -2.42
C GLY A 202 19.27 15.04 -2.81
N PRO A 203 20.13 16.09 -2.84
CA PRO A 203 19.66 17.46 -3.02
C PRO A 203 19.09 17.71 -4.42
N GLN A 204 18.08 18.58 -4.48
CA GLN A 204 17.51 19.05 -5.74
C GLN A 204 17.03 20.50 -5.59
N PRO A 205 16.90 21.24 -6.69
CA PRO A 205 16.30 22.57 -6.65
C PRO A 205 14.80 22.49 -6.35
N ARG A 206 14.29 23.47 -5.61
CA ARG A 206 12.85 23.61 -5.36
C ARG A 206 12.09 23.72 -6.69
N PRO A 207 11.00 22.95 -6.90
CA PRO A 207 10.20 23.08 -8.12
C PRO A 207 9.51 24.45 -8.21
N ALA A 208 9.34 24.94 -9.44
CA ALA A 208 8.78 26.28 -9.70
C ALA A 208 7.24 26.28 -9.81
N CYS A 209 6.56 25.20 -9.47
CA CYS A 209 5.14 24.98 -9.79
C CYS A 209 4.14 25.36 -8.70
N GLY A 210 4.52 26.02 -7.63
CA GLY A 210 3.58 26.46 -6.60
C GLY A 210 2.51 27.44 -7.12
N GLY A 211 1.23 27.11 -6.91
CA GLY A 211 0.11 28.04 -7.15
C GLY A 211 -0.48 28.08 -8.57
N ASP A 212 -0.12 27.16 -9.48
CA ASP A 212 -0.82 27.01 -10.77
C ASP A 212 -2.26 26.56 -10.54
N LYS A 213 -3.23 27.42 -10.92
CA LYS A 213 -4.68 27.15 -10.79
C LYS A 213 -5.29 26.50 -12.02
N GLY A 214 -4.49 26.19 -13.04
CA GLY A 214 -4.96 25.49 -14.23
C GLY A 214 -5.51 24.11 -13.90
N ILE A 215 -6.41 23.61 -14.72
CA ILE A 215 -7.03 22.28 -14.57
C ILE A 215 -6.64 21.44 -15.78
N LEU A 216 -6.20 20.22 -15.55
CA LEU A 216 -5.92 19.23 -16.57
C LEU A 216 -6.55 17.89 -16.12
N ALA A 217 -7.36 17.29 -16.98
CA ALA A 217 -7.94 15.99 -16.67
C ALA A 217 -6.84 14.94 -16.44
N MET A 218 -7.03 14.12 -15.41
CA MET A 218 -6.19 12.97 -15.14
C MET A 218 -6.44 11.85 -16.16
N PRO A 219 -5.59 10.79 -16.23
CA PRO A 219 -5.85 9.63 -17.08
C PRO A 219 -7.21 9.00 -16.77
N LYS A 220 -7.93 8.56 -17.80
CA LYS A 220 -9.32 8.09 -17.67
C LYS A 220 -9.48 6.87 -16.75
N GLU A 221 -8.54 5.94 -16.83
CA GLU A 221 -8.53 4.75 -15.99
C GLU A 221 -8.34 5.15 -14.52
N GLN A 222 -7.45 6.11 -14.27
CA GLN A 222 -7.18 6.60 -12.92
C GLN A 222 -8.39 7.36 -12.34
N GLU A 223 -9.10 8.12 -13.16
CA GLU A 223 -10.35 8.77 -12.74
C GLU A 223 -11.41 7.72 -12.38
N ALA A 224 -11.54 6.65 -13.17
CA ALA A 224 -12.46 5.57 -12.86
C ALA A 224 -12.14 4.91 -11.51
N TYR A 225 -10.85 4.63 -11.23
CA TYR A 225 -10.41 4.07 -9.94
C TYR A 225 -10.63 5.04 -8.77
N LEU A 226 -10.43 6.34 -8.98
CA LEU A 226 -10.74 7.34 -7.95
C LEU A 226 -12.23 7.36 -7.60
N ARG A 227 -13.09 7.38 -8.62
CA ARG A 227 -14.54 7.35 -8.41
C ARG A 227 -15.01 6.05 -7.76
N GLU A 228 -14.43 4.92 -8.13
CA GLU A 228 -14.70 3.62 -7.50
C GLU A 228 -14.27 3.60 -6.03
N LEU A 229 -13.10 4.16 -5.72
CA LEU A 229 -12.61 4.29 -4.34
C LEU A 229 -13.55 5.17 -3.51
N ILE A 230 -13.92 6.35 -4.02
CA ILE A 230 -14.85 7.26 -3.36
C ILE A 230 -16.20 6.57 -3.10
N ALA A 231 -16.76 5.87 -4.09
CA ALA A 231 -18.02 5.14 -3.92
C ALA A 231 -17.92 4.07 -2.82
N CYS A 232 -16.80 3.32 -2.78
CA CYS A 232 -16.55 2.32 -1.75
C CYS A 232 -16.50 2.95 -0.34
N LEU A 233 -15.83 4.10 -0.20
CA LEU A 233 -15.74 4.83 1.07
C LEU A 233 -17.10 5.36 1.52
N GLN A 234 -17.89 5.91 0.60
CA GLN A 234 -19.24 6.42 0.88
C GLN A 234 -20.19 5.29 1.29
N GLU A 235 -20.15 4.15 0.58
CA GLU A 235 -20.94 2.96 0.93
C GLU A 235 -20.58 2.44 2.31
N GLY A 236 -19.28 2.38 2.62
CA GLY A 236 -18.76 1.98 3.93
C GLY A 236 -18.90 3.05 5.02
N LYS A 237 -19.35 4.26 4.69
CA LYS A 237 -19.39 5.44 5.61
C LYS A 237 -18.05 5.68 6.28
N LYS A 238 -16.97 5.67 5.48
CA LYS A 238 -15.60 5.84 5.96
C LYS A 238 -15.18 7.29 5.84
N GLU A 239 -14.56 7.81 6.88
CA GLU A 239 -13.87 9.09 6.82
C GLU A 239 -12.56 8.96 6.06
N ALA A 240 -12.27 9.93 5.20
CA ALA A 240 -11.07 9.91 4.38
C ALA A 240 -10.50 11.31 4.12
N LEU A 241 -9.17 11.37 4.09
CA LEU A 241 -8.39 12.52 3.65
C LEU A 241 -7.53 12.10 2.44
N PHE A 242 -7.65 12.82 1.35
CA PHE A 242 -6.82 12.60 0.16
C PHE A 242 -5.66 13.60 0.17
N ILE A 243 -4.43 13.10 0.05
CA ILE A 243 -3.24 13.96 0.14
C ILE A 243 -2.32 13.77 -1.05
N VAL A 244 -1.53 14.80 -1.34
CA VAL A 244 -0.32 14.70 -2.17
C VAL A 244 0.86 15.08 -1.29
N SER A 245 1.76 14.13 -1.05
CA SER A 245 2.99 14.36 -0.27
C SER A 245 3.93 15.33 -1.00
N PRO A 246 4.75 16.12 -0.31
CA PRO A 246 5.68 17.06 -0.95
C PRO A 246 6.71 16.34 -1.82
N TYR A 247 6.88 16.78 -3.05
CA TYR A 247 7.90 16.26 -3.96
C TYR A 247 8.20 17.26 -5.08
N GLY A 248 9.12 16.92 -5.98
CA GLY A 248 9.42 17.72 -7.16
C GLY A 248 8.30 17.66 -8.22
N GLU A 249 7.09 18.15 -7.89
CA GLU A 249 5.97 18.10 -8.83
C GLU A 249 6.17 19.00 -10.06
N SER A 250 5.64 18.59 -11.18
CA SER A 250 5.61 19.38 -12.42
C SER A 250 4.33 20.23 -12.50
N PRO A 251 4.34 21.32 -13.30
CA PRO A 251 3.11 22.11 -13.57
C PRO A 251 1.98 21.27 -14.18
N LYS A 252 2.30 20.20 -14.90
CA LYS A 252 1.31 19.27 -15.46
C LYS A 252 0.63 18.48 -14.35
N GLU A 253 1.39 17.97 -13.41
CA GLU A 253 0.86 17.21 -12.27
C GLU A 253 0.04 18.09 -11.34
N GLN A 254 0.51 19.32 -11.03
CA GLN A 254 -0.26 20.30 -10.26
C GLN A 254 -1.67 20.51 -10.84
N ARG A 255 -1.79 20.67 -12.17
CA ARG A 255 -3.09 20.83 -12.83
C ARG A 255 -3.97 19.59 -12.75
N MET A 256 -3.37 18.39 -12.79
CA MET A 256 -4.12 17.15 -12.57
C MET A 256 -4.58 17.02 -11.11
N PHE A 257 -3.75 17.44 -10.14
CA PHE A 257 -4.17 17.49 -8.73
C PHE A 257 -5.30 18.48 -8.49
N ASN A 258 -5.31 19.62 -9.18
CA ASN A 258 -6.43 20.55 -9.13
C ASN A 258 -7.73 19.91 -9.66
N TYR A 259 -7.65 19.12 -10.73
CA TYR A 259 -8.79 18.34 -11.22
C TYR A 259 -9.27 17.28 -10.23
N MET A 260 -8.34 16.53 -9.61
CA MET A 260 -8.67 15.54 -8.57
C MET A 260 -9.34 16.19 -7.36
N ARG A 261 -8.84 17.36 -6.94
CA ARG A 261 -9.43 18.16 -5.85
C ARG A 261 -10.91 18.41 -6.10
N GLU A 262 -11.28 18.87 -7.30
CA GLU A 262 -12.71 19.12 -7.62
C GLU A 262 -13.57 17.87 -7.48
N ILE A 263 -13.10 16.70 -7.96
CA ILE A 263 -13.84 15.44 -7.85
C ILE A 263 -14.00 15.04 -6.37
N ILE A 264 -12.94 15.12 -5.59
CA ILE A 264 -12.89 14.67 -4.20
C ILE A 264 -13.77 15.58 -3.32
N GLU A 265 -13.62 16.91 -3.44
CA GLU A 265 -14.37 17.87 -2.64
C GLU A 265 -15.87 17.88 -3.00
N GLN A 266 -16.23 17.73 -4.27
CA GLN A 266 -17.62 17.53 -4.69
C GLN A 266 -18.25 16.25 -4.13
N SER A 267 -17.43 15.27 -3.77
CA SER A 267 -17.87 14.02 -3.16
C SER A 267 -17.96 14.10 -1.62
N GLY A 268 -17.65 15.25 -1.03
CA GLY A 268 -17.73 15.51 0.40
C GLY A 268 -16.49 15.15 1.21
N TYR A 269 -15.38 14.81 0.55
CA TYR A 269 -14.10 14.51 1.20
C TYR A 269 -13.13 15.69 1.12
N SER A 270 -12.12 15.70 1.99
CA SER A 270 -11.07 16.71 2.00
C SER A 270 -9.91 16.30 1.10
N PHE A 271 -9.32 17.29 0.42
CA PHE A 271 -8.12 17.12 -0.40
C PHE A 271 -7.04 18.10 0.04
N LEU A 272 -5.83 17.60 0.29
CA LEU A 272 -4.67 18.37 0.75
C LEU A 272 -3.48 18.15 -0.19
N ASN A 273 -3.17 19.10 -1.08
CA ASN A 273 -1.89 19.09 -1.79
C ASN A 273 -0.82 19.78 -0.95
N MET A 274 0.05 19.01 -0.31
CA MET A 274 1.11 19.54 0.55
C MET A 274 2.18 20.30 -0.26
N ASN A 275 2.23 20.14 -1.59
CA ASN A 275 3.12 20.93 -2.44
C ASN A 275 2.74 22.42 -2.48
N ASP A 276 1.51 22.75 -2.13
CA ASP A 276 1.06 24.16 -1.98
C ASP A 276 1.62 24.81 -0.69
N TYR A 277 2.24 24.03 0.22
CA TYR A 277 2.61 24.42 1.58
C TYR A 277 4.08 24.21 1.94
N TYR A 278 5.00 24.16 0.95
CA TYR A 278 6.43 23.91 1.21
C TYR A 278 7.03 24.82 2.29
N ASP A 279 6.70 26.11 2.27
CA ASP A 279 7.21 27.09 3.24
C ASP A 279 6.60 26.89 4.64
N GLU A 280 5.32 26.52 4.72
CA GLU A 280 4.66 26.27 6.00
C GLU A 280 5.14 24.94 6.63
N ILE A 281 5.38 23.91 5.82
CA ILE A 281 5.98 22.65 6.23
C ILE A 281 7.46 22.87 6.62
N GLY A 282 8.12 23.86 6.01
CA GLY A 282 9.54 24.13 6.17
C GLY A 282 10.41 23.15 5.38
N ILE A 283 9.93 22.67 4.22
CA ILE A 283 10.70 21.76 3.35
C ILE A 283 11.87 22.51 2.69
N VAL A 284 13.06 21.94 2.85
CA VAL A 284 14.31 22.39 2.21
C VAL A 284 14.72 21.32 1.20
N PHE A 285 14.55 21.61 -0.08
CA PHE A 285 14.77 20.63 -1.15
C PHE A 285 16.22 20.15 -1.26
N GLU A 286 17.18 20.94 -0.79
CA GLU A 286 18.59 20.60 -0.75
C GLU A 286 18.98 19.66 0.39
N GLU A 287 18.11 19.51 1.42
CA GLU A 287 18.44 18.81 2.68
C GLU A 287 17.44 17.71 3.06
N ASP A 288 16.15 17.86 2.76
CA ASP A 288 15.07 17.06 3.32
C ASP A 288 14.68 15.83 2.49
N PHE A 289 15.33 15.60 1.36
CA PHE A 289 15.07 14.46 0.48
C PHE A 289 16.24 13.48 0.43
N ALA A 290 15.91 12.19 0.38
CA ALA A 290 16.89 11.11 0.28
C ALA A 290 17.34 10.85 -1.17
N ASP A 291 16.48 11.15 -2.16
CA ASP A 291 16.68 10.77 -3.55
C ASP A 291 16.15 11.83 -4.53
N TYR A 292 16.88 12.88 -4.71
CA TYR A 292 16.59 13.91 -5.74
C TYR A 292 15.11 14.32 -5.81
N GLY A 293 14.45 14.45 -4.64
CA GLY A 293 13.11 14.96 -4.44
C GLY A 293 11.96 14.00 -4.70
N SER A 294 12.23 12.74 -4.78
CA SER A 294 11.17 11.73 -4.90
C SER A 294 10.68 11.22 -3.56
N HIS A 295 11.56 11.14 -2.55
CA HIS A 295 11.24 10.67 -1.20
C HIS A 295 11.98 11.49 -0.15
N THR A 296 11.31 11.81 0.94
CA THR A 296 11.94 12.49 2.08
C THR A 296 12.93 11.58 2.80
N ASN A 297 13.93 12.22 3.42
CA ASN A 297 14.71 11.61 4.49
C ASN A 297 14.02 11.82 5.85
N ALA A 298 14.67 11.42 6.94
CA ALA A 298 14.10 11.49 8.28
C ALA A 298 13.71 12.91 8.70
N VAL A 299 14.52 13.91 8.34
CA VAL A 299 14.23 15.31 8.67
C VAL A 299 13.00 15.81 7.92
N GLY A 300 12.92 15.54 6.62
CA GLY A 300 11.74 15.89 5.82
C GLY A 300 10.51 15.12 6.28
N ALA A 301 10.64 13.87 6.69
CA ALA A 301 9.55 13.06 7.22
C ALA A 301 8.99 13.62 8.53
N GLU A 302 9.84 14.08 9.45
CA GLU A 302 9.39 14.74 10.68
C GLU A 302 8.56 15.99 10.36
N LYS A 303 9.07 16.87 9.48
CA LYS A 303 8.35 18.07 9.04
C LYS A 303 7.00 17.77 8.39
N CYS A 304 6.94 16.74 7.53
CA CYS A 304 5.69 16.31 6.92
C CYS A 304 4.71 15.74 7.95
N THR A 305 5.22 15.01 8.95
CA THR A 305 4.40 14.46 10.04
C THR A 305 3.79 15.58 10.88
N ASP A 306 4.58 16.56 11.31
CA ASP A 306 4.13 17.71 12.10
C ASP A 306 3.10 18.56 11.35
N PHE A 307 3.23 18.66 10.05
CA PHE A 307 2.25 19.36 9.24
C PHE A 307 0.95 18.56 9.11
N LEU A 308 1.04 17.25 8.85
CA LEU A 308 -0.13 16.39 8.72
C LEU A 308 -0.93 16.30 10.03
N GLU A 309 -0.27 16.33 11.18
CA GLU A 309 -0.91 16.30 12.51
C GLU A 309 -2.02 17.35 12.65
N LYS A 310 -1.88 18.51 12.00
CA LYS A 310 -2.89 19.59 12.05
C LYS A 310 -4.24 19.19 11.41
N TYR A 311 -4.27 18.08 10.68
CA TYR A 311 -5.44 17.58 9.94
C TYR A 311 -5.99 16.27 10.51
N LEU A 312 -5.40 15.74 11.58
CA LEU A 312 -5.81 14.52 12.28
C LEU A 312 -6.60 14.85 13.54
#